data_dad883be6387cf46eac169e6260e89a4
#
_entry.id   dad883be6387cf46eac169e6260e89a4
#
_cell.length_a   1.000
_cell.length_b   1.000
_cell.length_c   1.000
_cell.angle_alpha   90.00
_cell.angle_beta   90.00
_cell.angle_gamma   90.00
#
_symmetry.space_group_name_H-M   'P 1'
#
loop_
_entity.id
_entity.type
_entity.pdbx_description
1 polymer ?
#
loop_
_entity_poly.entity_id
_entity_poly.type
_entity_poly.pdbx_seq_one_letter_code
_entity_poly.pdbx_strand_id
1 'polypeptide(L)'
;KLKHKTEIPLPGPSLPHDMAVTEHYSILHDFPLWPDEEALRARRYKIRFHSDKPSRFAVIPRYGTAKDIRWFEAKPGYMLHVVNAWEEGPRGEEVIVMVGTPYRIHTTASGEIDARRLERTINQRQRDFLLYEWRFDLKTGLTHERVIDDVLNTEFPVINSLYQGRRNRYSYNV
;
A
#
# COMPACT_ATOMS: atom_id res chain seq x y z
N LYS A 1 19.77 -9.43 -16.97
CA LYS A 1 18.95 -10.45 -17.66
C LYS A 1 17.67 -10.65 -16.87
N LEU A 2 16.50 -10.58 -17.54
CA LEU A 2 15.19 -10.86 -16.91
C LEU A 2 15.18 -12.29 -16.36
N LYS A 3 14.79 -12.46 -15.09
CA LYS A 3 14.76 -13.75 -14.41
C LYS A 3 13.36 -14.35 -14.38
N HIS A 4 12.35 -13.52 -14.20
CA HIS A 4 10.96 -13.94 -14.09
C HIS A 4 10.03 -12.82 -14.56
N LYS A 5 8.87 -13.18 -15.11
CA LYS A 5 7.79 -12.27 -15.49
C LYS A 5 6.46 -12.96 -15.25
N THR A 6 5.54 -12.28 -14.61
CA THR A 6 4.15 -12.75 -14.45
C THR A 6 3.19 -11.59 -14.63
N GLU A 7 2.00 -11.88 -15.12
CA GLU A 7 0.91 -10.91 -15.22
C GLU A 7 0.06 -10.98 -13.95
N ILE A 8 -0.34 -9.82 -13.45
CA ILE A 8 -1.18 -9.70 -12.27
C ILE A 8 -2.48 -9.03 -12.68
N PRO A 9 -3.63 -9.76 -12.65
CA PRO A 9 -4.91 -9.19 -13.02
C PRO A 9 -5.36 -8.19 -11.95
N LEU A 10 -5.60 -6.94 -12.36
CA LEU A 10 -6.19 -5.90 -11.52
C LEU A 10 -7.63 -5.63 -11.98
N PRO A 11 -8.57 -5.38 -11.06
CA PRO A 11 -9.97 -5.17 -11.40
C PRO A 11 -10.26 -3.78 -11.98
N GLY A 12 -9.32 -2.86 -11.91
CA GLY A 12 -9.51 -1.49 -12.36
C GLY A 12 -8.20 -0.77 -12.63
N PRO A 13 -8.26 0.49 -13.06
CA PRO A 13 -7.11 1.30 -13.43
C PRO A 13 -6.42 1.84 -12.17
N SER A 14 -5.77 0.98 -11.41
CA SER A 14 -5.01 1.34 -10.22
C SER A 14 -3.85 2.29 -10.57
N LEU A 15 -3.45 3.11 -9.59
CA LEU A 15 -2.29 3.99 -9.66
C LEU A 15 -1.19 3.49 -8.71
N PRO A 16 -0.52 2.37 -9.01
CA PRO A 16 0.57 1.89 -8.18
C PRO A 16 1.74 2.89 -8.26
N HIS A 17 2.32 3.23 -7.11
CA HIS A 17 3.46 4.15 -7.04
C HIS A 17 4.73 3.43 -6.58
N ASP A 18 4.59 2.48 -5.67
CA ASP A 18 5.68 1.70 -5.09
C ASP A 18 5.28 0.24 -4.93
N MET A 19 6.18 -0.58 -4.45
CA MET A 19 5.95 -1.98 -4.10
C MET A 19 6.86 -2.40 -2.95
N ALA A 20 6.45 -3.39 -2.18
CA ALA A 20 7.30 -3.99 -1.16
C ALA A 20 7.88 -5.33 -1.62
N VAL A 21 9.00 -5.70 -1.03
CA VAL A 21 9.60 -7.03 -1.17
C VAL A 21 10.00 -7.55 0.20
N THR A 22 9.90 -8.87 0.37
CA THR A 22 10.49 -9.61 1.47
C THR A 22 11.52 -10.62 0.94
N GLU A 23 12.04 -11.47 1.78
CA GLU A 23 12.98 -12.50 1.34
C GLU A 23 12.35 -13.44 0.31
N HIS A 24 11.07 -13.84 0.50
CA HIS A 24 10.39 -14.81 -0.34
C HIS A 24 9.21 -14.26 -1.13
N TYR A 25 8.72 -13.04 -0.85
CA TYR A 25 7.51 -12.49 -1.47
C TYR A 25 7.75 -11.11 -2.09
N SER A 26 6.91 -10.78 -3.06
CA SER A 26 6.67 -9.42 -3.55
C SER A 26 5.26 -9.01 -3.15
N ILE A 27 5.08 -7.76 -2.72
CA ILE A 27 3.80 -7.22 -2.31
C ILE A 27 3.48 -6.04 -3.23
N LEU A 28 2.37 -6.16 -3.98
CA LEU A 28 1.85 -5.09 -4.81
C LEU A 28 0.58 -4.55 -4.15
N HIS A 29 0.42 -3.25 -4.18
CA HIS A 29 -0.77 -2.62 -3.66
C HIS A 29 -1.68 -2.11 -4.79
N ASP A 30 -2.98 -2.35 -4.60
CA ASP A 30 -4.05 -1.91 -5.46
C ASP A 30 -5.00 -1.06 -4.61
N PHE A 31 -4.74 0.24 -4.64
CA PHE A 31 -5.51 1.21 -3.88
C PHE A 31 -6.74 1.68 -4.66
N PRO A 32 -7.84 2.03 -3.98
CA PRO A 32 -9.05 2.53 -4.59
C PRO A 32 -8.93 4.02 -5.01
N LEU A 33 -7.82 4.38 -5.65
CA LEU A 33 -7.54 5.69 -6.23
C LEU A 33 -7.33 5.54 -7.73
N TRP A 34 -8.28 6.00 -8.53
CA TRP A 34 -8.28 5.80 -9.97
C TRP A 34 -8.31 7.11 -10.74
N PRO A 35 -7.81 7.14 -11.99
CA PRO A 35 -8.07 8.25 -12.88
C PRO A 35 -9.57 8.46 -13.08
N ASP A 36 -10.02 9.72 -13.07
CA ASP A 36 -11.40 10.07 -13.38
C ASP A 36 -11.57 9.96 -14.89
N GLU A 37 -12.37 8.99 -15.34
CA GLU A 37 -12.57 8.71 -16.78
C GLU A 37 -13.18 9.89 -17.54
N GLU A 38 -14.11 10.62 -16.94
CA GLU A 38 -14.74 11.79 -17.57
C GLU A 38 -13.72 12.91 -17.78
N ALA A 39 -12.89 13.16 -16.78
CA ALA A 39 -11.81 14.12 -16.89
C ALA A 39 -10.79 13.70 -17.97
N LEU A 40 -10.43 12.40 -18.03
CA LEU A 40 -9.53 11.89 -19.07
C LEU A 40 -10.12 12.06 -20.49
N ARG A 41 -11.40 11.78 -20.68
CA ARG A 41 -12.11 12.03 -21.97
C ARG A 41 -12.06 13.51 -22.33
N ALA A 42 -12.13 14.40 -21.36
CA ALA A 42 -11.98 15.84 -21.53
C ALA A 42 -10.51 16.31 -21.58
N ARG A 43 -9.54 15.40 -21.74
CA ARG A 43 -8.09 15.65 -21.75
C ARG A 43 -7.59 16.40 -20.50
N ARG A 44 -8.21 16.13 -19.35
CA ARG A 44 -7.82 16.66 -18.04
C ARG A 44 -7.39 15.49 -17.15
N TYR A 45 -6.31 15.66 -16.40
CA TYR A 45 -5.92 14.69 -15.37
C TYR A 45 -6.62 15.03 -14.06
N LYS A 46 -7.38 14.07 -13.55
CA LYS A 46 -8.01 14.12 -12.24
C LYS A 46 -8.06 12.71 -11.68
N ILE A 47 -7.90 12.58 -10.40
CA ILE A 47 -8.05 11.32 -9.68
C ILE A 47 -9.36 11.32 -8.90
N ARG A 48 -9.88 10.12 -8.65
CA ARG A 48 -11.06 9.87 -7.83
C ARG A 48 -10.75 8.78 -6.81
N PHE A 49 -11.08 9.04 -5.56
CA PHE A 49 -10.96 8.08 -4.47
C PHE A 49 -12.30 7.39 -4.21
N HIS A 50 -12.29 6.06 -4.27
CA HIS A 50 -13.47 5.21 -4.07
C HIS A 50 -13.50 4.69 -2.64
N SER A 51 -14.06 5.47 -1.72
CA SER A 51 -14.11 5.16 -0.28
C SER A 51 -14.98 3.94 0.08
N ASP A 52 -15.79 3.47 -0.87
CA ASP A 52 -16.62 2.27 -0.78
C ASP A 52 -15.87 0.96 -1.13
N LYS A 53 -14.60 1.07 -1.54
CA LYS A 53 -13.78 -0.07 -1.95
C LYS A 53 -12.59 -0.24 -1.01
N PRO A 54 -12.19 -1.49 -0.68
CA PRO A 54 -11.01 -1.74 0.13
C PRO A 54 -9.72 -1.39 -0.62
N SER A 55 -8.66 -1.07 0.12
CA SER A 55 -7.30 -1.24 -0.35
C SER A 55 -6.99 -2.73 -0.45
N ARG A 56 -6.26 -3.17 -1.47
CA ARG A 56 -5.90 -4.58 -1.64
C ARG A 56 -4.40 -4.73 -1.81
N PHE A 57 -3.89 -5.83 -1.29
CA PHE A 57 -2.47 -6.17 -1.36
C PHE A 57 -2.32 -7.56 -1.94
N ALA A 58 -1.59 -7.66 -3.05
CA ALA A 58 -1.23 -8.92 -3.67
C ALA A 58 0.09 -9.40 -3.08
N VAL A 59 0.05 -10.42 -2.26
CA VAL A 59 1.25 -11.11 -1.76
C VAL A 59 1.51 -12.30 -2.68
N ILE A 60 2.64 -12.26 -3.38
CA ILE A 60 3.03 -13.27 -4.37
C ILE A 60 4.44 -13.79 -4.08
N PRO A 61 4.69 -15.11 -4.12
CA PRO A 61 6.05 -15.64 -4.06
C PRO A 61 6.94 -15.01 -5.15
N ARG A 62 8.20 -14.71 -4.83
CA ARG A 62 9.14 -13.98 -5.73
C ARG A 62 9.22 -14.53 -7.16
N TYR A 63 8.95 -15.81 -7.35
CA TYR A 63 8.93 -16.47 -8.65
C TYR A 63 7.59 -17.15 -8.93
N GLY A 64 6.53 -16.71 -8.25
CA GLY A 64 5.17 -17.21 -8.41
C GLY A 64 4.49 -16.67 -9.67
N THR A 65 3.33 -17.22 -9.95
CA THR A 65 2.43 -16.83 -11.03
C THR A 65 1.18 -16.15 -10.50
N ALA A 66 0.30 -15.67 -11.36
CA ALA A 66 -0.99 -15.11 -10.97
C ALA A 66 -1.84 -16.07 -10.10
N LYS A 67 -1.65 -17.39 -10.22
CA LYS A 67 -2.38 -18.41 -9.43
C LYS A 67 -1.89 -18.50 -7.98
N ASP A 68 -0.67 -18.03 -7.72
CA ASP A 68 -0.04 -18.10 -6.40
C ASP A 68 -0.27 -16.81 -5.58
N ILE A 69 -0.98 -15.84 -6.16
CA ILE A 69 -1.30 -14.58 -5.49
C ILE A 69 -2.29 -14.83 -4.35
N ARG A 70 -1.95 -14.32 -3.18
CA ARG A 70 -2.87 -14.19 -2.06
C ARG A 70 -3.24 -12.72 -1.90
N TRP A 71 -4.52 -12.44 -2.02
CA TRP A 71 -5.07 -11.10 -1.86
C TRP A 71 -5.47 -10.85 -0.42
N PHE A 72 -5.07 -9.70 0.11
CA PHE A 72 -5.43 -9.20 1.43
C PHE A 72 -6.14 -7.87 1.27
N GLU A 73 -7.25 -7.71 1.97
CA GLU A 73 -8.01 -6.46 2.01
C GLU A 73 -7.67 -5.66 3.27
N ALA A 74 -7.67 -4.34 3.13
CA ALA A 74 -7.43 -3.38 4.19
C ALA A 74 -8.38 -2.19 4.04
N LYS A 75 -8.40 -1.30 5.03
CA LYS A 75 -9.20 -0.06 4.98
C LYS A 75 -8.87 0.75 3.73
N PRO A 76 -9.87 1.42 3.13
CA PRO A 76 -9.63 2.31 2.00
C PRO A 76 -8.54 3.35 2.32
N GLY A 77 -7.57 3.49 1.42
CA GLY A 77 -6.47 4.43 1.59
C GLY A 77 -5.65 4.61 0.32
N TYR A 78 -4.61 5.41 0.42
CA TYR A 78 -3.60 5.56 -0.63
C TYR A 78 -2.23 5.83 -0.01
N MET A 79 -1.20 5.27 -0.59
CA MET A 79 0.18 5.39 -0.14
C MET A 79 1.10 5.64 -1.33
N LEU A 80 2.10 6.50 -1.15
CA LEU A 80 3.16 6.68 -2.12
C LEU A 80 4.32 5.70 -1.85
N HIS A 81 4.87 5.69 -0.65
CA HIS A 81 6.11 4.97 -0.38
C HIS A 81 5.98 3.92 0.72
N VAL A 82 6.66 2.82 0.49
CA VAL A 82 6.89 1.75 1.46
C VAL A 82 8.18 2.04 2.22
N VAL A 83 8.16 1.90 3.54
CA VAL A 83 9.37 1.92 4.38
C VAL A 83 10.15 0.62 4.19
N ASN A 84 9.50 -0.51 4.45
CA ASN A 84 10.06 -1.85 4.31
C ASN A 84 8.97 -2.92 4.50
N ALA A 85 9.30 -4.17 4.16
CA ALA A 85 8.50 -5.31 4.53
C ALA A 85 9.41 -6.49 4.93
N TRP A 86 8.89 -7.40 5.76
CA TRP A 86 9.60 -8.60 6.19
C TRP A 86 8.63 -9.70 6.59
N GLU A 87 9.16 -10.87 6.84
CA GLU A 87 8.43 -12.06 7.24
C GLU A 87 8.65 -12.35 8.72
N GLU A 88 7.60 -12.76 9.43
CA GLU A 88 7.64 -13.23 10.81
C GLU A 88 6.95 -14.60 10.91
N GLY A 89 7.49 -15.51 11.71
CA GLY A 89 6.94 -16.85 11.91
C GLY A 89 7.60 -17.92 11.03
N PRO A 90 7.14 -19.17 11.16
CA PRO A 90 7.68 -20.30 10.42
C PRO A 90 7.19 -20.28 8.96
N ARG A 91 8.01 -20.84 8.07
CA ARG A 91 7.68 -20.90 6.64
C ARG A 91 6.38 -21.67 6.38
N GLY A 92 5.52 -21.05 5.57
CA GLY A 92 4.18 -21.55 5.24
C GLY A 92 3.08 -21.04 6.17
N GLU A 93 3.46 -20.42 7.29
CA GLU A 93 2.55 -19.80 8.26
C GLU A 93 3.04 -18.38 8.59
N GLU A 94 3.75 -17.74 7.66
CA GLU A 94 4.32 -16.42 7.88
C GLU A 94 3.23 -15.35 8.04
N VAL A 95 3.54 -14.35 8.84
CA VAL A 95 2.90 -13.03 8.80
C VAL A 95 3.83 -12.10 8.04
N ILE A 96 3.36 -11.56 6.93
CA ILE A 96 4.06 -10.52 6.20
C ILE A 96 3.78 -9.20 6.89
N VAL A 97 4.82 -8.56 7.39
CA VAL A 97 4.73 -7.22 7.98
C VAL A 97 5.19 -6.20 6.94
N MET A 98 4.38 -5.18 6.70
CA MET A 98 4.72 -4.08 5.80
C MET A 98 4.50 -2.75 6.54
N VAL A 99 5.50 -1.88 6.47
CA VAL A 99 5.42 -0.52 7.00
C VAL A 99 5.51 0.46 5.84
N GLY A 100 4.67 1.50 5.88
CA GLY A 100 4.63 2.52 4.84
C GLY A 100 4.07 3.83 5.36
N THR A 101 3.99 4.81 4.46
CA THR A 101 3.55 6.18 4.73
C THR A 101 2.28 6.52 3.95
N PRO A 102 1.09 5.96 4.35
CA PRO A 102 -0.16 6.31 3.71
C PRO A 102 -0.58 7.75 4.04
N TYR A 103 -1.37 8.34 3.13
CA TYR A 103 -2.11 9.56 3.44
C TYR A 103 -3.05 9.35 4.62
N ARG A 104 -3.14 10.35 5.48
CA ARG A 104 -4.13 10.35 6.57
C ARG A 104 -5.54 10.42 5.98
N ILE A 105 -6.38 9.48 6.39
CA ILE A 105 -7.79 9.47 6.04
C ILE A 105 -8.57 10.29 7.09
N HIS A 106 -9.21 11.34 6.63
CA HIS A 106 -10.10 12.15 7.44
C HIS A 106 -11.55 11.71 7.26
N THR A 107 -12.36 11.92 8.28
CA THR A 107 -13.80 11.67 8.23
C THR A 107 -14.58 12.99 8.24
N THR A 108 -15.78 12.95 7.67
CA THR A 108 -16.77 14.01 7.75
C THR A 108 -17.38 14.08 9.16
N ALA A 109 -18.19 15.07 9.42
CA ALA A 109 -18.94 15.17 10.67
C ALA A 109 -19.92 14.00 10.88
N SER A 110 -20.36 13.35 9.80
CA SER A 110 -21.20 12.12 9.85
C SER A 110 -20.39 10.83 10.08
N GLY A 111 -19.04 10.92 10.15
CA GLY A 111 -18.16 9.77 10.35
C GLY A 111 -17.77 9.01 9.08
N GLU A 112 -18.22 9.45 7.90
CA GLU A 112 -17.85 8.88 6.61
C GLU A 112 -16.47 9.36 6.16
N ILE A 113 -15.76 8.58 5.35
CA ILE A 113 -14.48 9.00 4.77
C ILE A 113 -14.68 10.25 3.89
N ASP A 114 -13.90 11.31 4.17
CA ASP A 114 -13.87 12.52 3.34
C ASP A 114 -12.98 12.30 2.09
N ALA A 115 -13.53 11.58 1.11
CA ALA A 115 -12.87 11.30 -0.16
C ALA A 115 -12.43 12.58 -0.90
N ARG A 116 -13.23 13.66 -0.83
CA ARG A 116 -12.91 14.94 -1.49
C ARG A 116 -11.70 15.63 -0.85
N ARG A 117 -11.56 15.50 0.46
CA ARG A 117 -10.39 16.03 1.16
C ARG A 117 -9.13 15.28 0.73
N LEU A 118 -9.17 13.95 0.70
CA LEU A 118 -8.05 13.13 0.25
C LEU A 118 -7.67 13.47 -1.20
N GLU A 119 -8.63 13.49 -2.13
CA GLU A 119 -8.41 13.84 -3.53
C GLU A 119 -7.76 15.22 -3.68
N ARG A 120 -8.22 16.21 -2.91
CA ARG A 120 -7.64 17.57 -2.90
C ARG A 120 -6.21 17.56 -2.36
N THR A 121 -5.96 16.88 -1.23
CA THR A 121 -4.64 16.76 -0.61
C THR A 121 -3.63 16.17 -1.60
N ILE A 122 -3.99 15.08 -2.29
CA ILE A 122 -3.13 14.44 -3.29
C ILE A 122 -2.91 15.36 -4.50
N ASN A 123 -3.98 15.94 -5.08
CA ASN A 123 -3.88 16.82 -6.25
C ASN A 123 -3.05 18.08 -5.97
N GLN A 124 -3.11 18.62 -4.76
CA GLN A 124 -2.34 19.79 -4.34
C GLN A 124 -0.96 19.43 -3.80
N ARG A 125 -0.59 18.14 -3.82
CA ARG A 125 0.68 17.62 -3.29
C ARG A 125 0.94 18.06 -1.84
N GLN A 126 -0.13 18.14 -1.07
CA GLN A 126 -0.02 18.46 0.36
C GLN A 126 0.51 17.23 1.11
N ARG A 127 1.28 17.50 2.16
CA ARG A 127 1.83 16.46 3.03
C ARG A 127 0.87 16.24 4.19
N ASP A 128 0.28 15.07 4.26
CA ASP A 128 -0.60 14.65 5.38
C ASP A 128 -0.54 13.11 5.49
N PHE A 129 0.55 12.64 6.05
CA PHE A 129 0.91 11.23 6.07
C PHE A 129 0.94 10.68 7.49
N LEU A 130 0.87 9.37 7.60
CA LEU A 130 1.00 8.58 8.82
C LEU A 130 2.18 7.62 8.67
N LEU A 131 2.76 7.20 9.78
CA LEU A 131 3.55 5.97 9.79
C LEU A 131 2.62 4.81 10.17
N TYR A 132 2.53 3.80 9.31
CA TYR A 132 1.50 2.77 9.38
C TYR A 132 2.04 1.38 9.13
N GLU A 133 1.44 0.39 9.79
CA GLU A 133 1.79 -1.03 9.65
C GLU A 133 0.58 -1.84 9.19
N TRP A 134 0.82 -2.69 8.20
CA TRP A 134 -0.06 -3.79 7.80
C TRP A 134 0.60 -5.11 8.11
N ARG A 135 -0.19 -6.06 8.56
CA ARG A 135 0.24 -7.43 8.83
C ARG A 135 -0.70 -8.39 8.10
N PHE A 136 -0.16 -9.12 7.16
CA PHE A 136 -0.89 -10.08 6.33
C PHE A 136 -0.58 -11.49 6.82
N ASP A 137 -1.55 -12.13 7.44
CA ASP A 137 -1.41 -13.49 7.98
C ASP A 137 -1.64 -14.51 6.84
N LEU A 138 -0.58 -15.19 6.42
CA LEU A 138 -0.67 -16.18 5.35
C LEU A 138 -1.42 -17.45 5.76
N LYS A 139 -1.57 -17.73 7.05
CA LYS A 139 -2.32 -18.90 7.52
C LYS A 139 -3.82 -18.64 7.51
N THR A 140 -4.24 -17.50 8.03
CA THR A 140 -5.66 -17.17 8.22
C THR A 140 -6.26 -16.37 7.06
N GLY A 141 -5.44 -15.67 6.27
CA GLY A 141 -5.89 -14.74 5.23
C GLY A 141 -6.35 -13.38 5.79
N LEU A 142 -6.14 -13.12 7.07
CA LEU A 142 -6.56 -11.87 7.72
C LEU A 142 -5.50 -10.78 7.57
N THR A 143 -5.98 -9.54 7.53
CA THR A 143 -5.16 -8.33 7.63
C THR A 143 -5.36 -7.68 8.99
N HIS A 144 -4.25 -7.35 9.66
CA HIS A 144 -4.26 -6.47 10.83
C HIS A 144 -3.57 -5.17 10.47
N GLU A 145 -4.12 -4.07 10.96
CA GLU A 145 -3.67 -2.71 10.63
C GLU A 145 -3.50 -1.88 11.89
N ARG A 146 -2.42 -1.10 11.96
CA ARG A 146 -2.27 -0.10 13.03
C ARG A 146 -1.48 1.13 12.58
N VAL A 147 -1.83 2.25 13.16
CA VAL A 147 -1.00 3.46 13.13
C VAL A 147 0.20 3.24 14.05
N ILE A 148 1.41 3.49 13.55
CA ILE A 148 2.62 3.48 14.38
C ILE A 148 2.82 4.87 14.98
N ASP A 149 2.67 5.92 14.16
CA ASP A 149 2.79 7.31 14.57
C ASP A 149 1.78 8.17 13.80
N ASP A 150 1.01 8.98 14.52
CA ASP A 150 0.01 9.91 13.99
C ASP A 150 0.32 11.38 14.30
N VAL A 151 1.44 11.64 14.96
CA VAL A 151 1.87 12.99 15.35
C VAL A 151 2.80 13.59 14.30
N LEU A 152 3.79 12.80 13.89
CA LEU A 152 4.76 13.23 12.89
C LEU A 152 4.22 13.01 11.49
N ASN A 153 4.31 14.05 10.66
CA ASN A 153 4.00 13.96 9.24
C ASN A 153 5.26 13.49 8.51
N THR A 154 5.34 12.19 8.21
CA THR A 154 6.56 11.55 7.71
C THR A 154 6.39 11.00 6.30
N GLU A 155 7.34 11.27 5.42
CA GLU A 155 7.39 10.76 4.05
C GLU A 155 8.83 10.54 3.57
N PHE A 156 9.01 10.05 2.34
CA PHE A 156 10.30 9.69 1.74
C PHE A 156 11.18 8.82 2.64
N PRO A 157 10.67 7.65 3.04
CA PRO A 157 11.39 6.79 3.97
C PRO A 157 12.66 6.20 3.35
N VAL A 158 13.73 6.17 4.14
CA VAL A 158 15.00 5.52 3.78
C VAL A 158 15.41 4.59 4.89
N ILE A 159 15.83 3.39 4.53
CA ILE A 159 16.44 2.41 5.43
C ILE A 159 17.85 2.05 4.96
N ASN A 160 18.63 1.40 5.81
CA ASN A 160 19.85 0.75 5.34
C ASN A 160 19.47 -0.39 4.37
N SER A 161 19.95 -0.32 3.12
CA SER A 161 19.63 -1.24 2.04
C SER A 161 19.96 -2.71 2.33
N LEU A 162 20.87 -2.99 3.25
CA LEU A 162 21.19 -4.35 3.71
C LEU A 162 20.01 -5.02 4.44
N TYR A 163 19.05 -4.24 4.90
CA TYR A 163 17.83 -4.73 5.57
C TYR A 163 16.59 -4.68 4.68
N GLN A 164 16.72 -4.36 3.41
CA GLN A 164 15.59 -4.40 2.50
C GLN A 164 15.03 -5.83 2.41
N GLY A 165 13.74 -5.99 2.67
CA GLY A 165 13.08 -7.29 2.74
C GLY A 165 13.30 -8.06 4.04
N ARG A 166 13.96 -7.47 5.01
CA ARG A 166 14.25 -8.02 6.34
C ARG A 166 13.92 -7.02 7.43
N ARG A 167 13.65 -7.48 8.63
CA ARG A 167 13.34 -6.58 9.75
C ARG A 167 14.46 -5.58 9.99
N ASN A 168 14.14 -4.30 9.89
CA ASN A 168 15.03 -3.19 10.25
C ASN A 168 14.59 -2.57 11.59
N ARG A 169 15.53 -1.92 12.27
CA ARG A 169 15.27 -1.21 13.52
C ARG A 169 14.99 0.28 13.30
N TYR A 170 15.59 0.87 12.29
CA TYR A 170 15.56 2.31 12.05
C TYR A 170 15.12 2.61 10.61
N SER A 171 14.29 3.61 10.45
CA SER A 171 14.04 4.30 9.20
C SER A 171 14.26 5.81 9.39
N TYR A 172 14.66 6.47 8.33
CA TYR A 172 14.88 7.92 8.28
C TYR A 172 13.86 8.49 7.32
N ASN A 173 13.05 9.40 7.79
CA ASN A 173 11.93 9.98 7.04
C ASN A 173 12.05 11.51 7.06
N VAL A 174 11.46 12.20 6.07
CA VAL A 174 11.46 13.66 5.94
C VAL A 174 10.11 14.23 6.29
#